data_828e8ffecabf430f7d34935c8c2da510
#
_entry.id   828e8ffecabf430f7d34935c8c2da510
#
_cell.length_a   1.000
_cell.length_b   1.000
_cell.length_c   1.000
_cell.angle_alpha   90.00
_cell.angle_beta   90.00
_cell.angle_gamma   90.00
#
_symmetry.space_group_name_H-M   'P 1'
#
loop_
_entity.id
_entity.type
_entity.pdbx_description
1 polymer ?
#
loop_
_entity_poly.entity_id
_entity_poly.type
_entity_poly.pdbx_seq_one_letter_code
_entity_poly.pdbx_strand_id
1 'polypeptide(L)'
;MVYITEAHPSDVWQSQSNIKDQVVFTTPKSEEERSVVAGSCVRKLGIKIPAVLDEFGNSTEQAYTGWPDRLYLIDGAGRVAYKSKPGPFGFKPDELKRALERVKSSR
;
A
#
# COMPACT_ATOMS: atom_id res chain seq x y z
N MET A 1 -2.64 6.48 -2.28
CA MET A 1 -1.98 5.32 -1.62
C MET A 1 -2.28 5.36 -0.13
N VAL A 2 -2.52 4.20 0.47
CA VAL A 2 -2.64 4.09 1.93
C VAL A 2 -1.45 3.28 2.45
N TYR A 3 -0.68 3.87 3.35
CA TYR A 3 0.40 3.16 4.03
C TYR A 3 -0.19 2.36 5.18
N ILE A 4 0.00 1.05 5.15
CA ILE A 4 -0.55 0.12 6.14
C ILE A 4 0.56 -0.54 6.95
N THR A 5 0.23 -1.57 7.73
CA THR A 5 1.19 -2.34 8.53
C THR A 5 2.41 -2.75 7.69
N GLU A 6 3.58 -2.53 8.25
CA GLU A 6 4.87 -2.84 7.62
C GLU A 6 4.98 -4.33 7.29
N ALA A 7 5.42 -4.66 6.07
CA ALA A 7 5.50 -6.04 5.62
C ALA A 7 6.80 -6.72 6.09
N HIS A 8 7.92 -6.00 6.08
CA HIS A 8 9.24 -6.57 6.38
C HIS A 8 10.05 -5.65 7.27
N PRO A 9 9.63 -5.41 8.53
CA PRO A 9 10.45 -4.63 9.46
C PRO A 9 11.72 -5.40 9.84
N SER A 10 12.78 -4.67 10.17
CA SER A 10 14.09 -5.27 10.43
C SER A 10 14.13 -6.19 11.65
N ASP A 11 13.22 -5.99 12.60
CA ASP A 11 13.14 -6.80 13.84
C ASP A 11 12.30 -8.08 13.66
N VAL A 12 11.72 -8.31 12.47
CA VAL A 12 10.98 -9.53 12.16
C VAL A 12 11.65 -10.27 11.01
N TRP A 13 11.50 -9.78 9.77
CA TRP A 13 12.14 -10.37 8.61
C TRP A 13 12.31 -9.29 7.54
N GLN A 14 13.53 -9.14 7.02
CA GLN A 14 13.88 -8.09 6.07
C GLN A 14 14.00 -8.62 4.65
N SER A 15 13.43 -7.91 3.67
CA SER A 15 13.57 -8.25 2.26
C SER A 15 14.83 -7.64 1.67
N GLN A 16 15.41 -8.30 0.66
CA GLN A 16 16.59 -7.79 -0.03
C GLN A 16 16.29 -6.48 -0.79
N SER A 17 15.09 -6.35 -1.34
CA SER A 17 14.71 -5.12 -2.03
C SER A 17 14.65 -3.93 -1.07
N ASN A 18 14.19 -4.12 0.17
CA ASN A 18 14.19 -3.05 1.17
C ASN A 18 15.60 -2.60 1.54
N ILE A 19 16.53 -3.54 1.65
CA ILE A 19 17.94 -3.23 1.91
C ILE A 19 18.52 -2.42 0.75
N LYS A 20 18.29 -2.86 -0.48
CA LYS A 20 18.76 -2.18 -1.69
C LYS A 20 18.22 -0.75 -1.80
N ASP A 21 16.95 -0.54 -1.47
CA ASP A 21 16.29 0.76 -1.56
C ASP A 21 16.51 1.62 -0.31
N GLN A 22 17.25 1.14 0.67
CA GLN A 22 17.54 1.84 1.92
C GLN A 22 16.28 2.16 2.74
N VAL A 23 15.28 1.26 2.69
CA VAL A 23 14.03 1.41 3.44
C VAL A 23 13.91 0.34 4.53
N VAL A 24 14.95 0.22 5.35
CA VAL A 24 15.02 -0.75 6.45
C VAL A 24 14.64 -0.06 7.76
N PHE A 25 13.56 -0.52 8.39
CA PHE A 25 13.05 0.06 9.63
C PHE A 25 12.58 -1.04 10.57
N THR A 26 12.63 -0.76 11.89
CA THR A 26 12.04 -1.63 12.90
C THR A 26 10.52 -1.45 12.92
N THR A 27 9.80 -2.39 13.53
CA THR A 27 8.34 -2.27 13.71
C THR A 27 8.02 -1.00 14.51
N PRO A 28 7.19 -0.09 13.97
CA PRO A 28 6.78 1.10 14.72
C PRO A 28 6.00 0.73 15.97
N LYS A 29 6.22 1.47 17.06
CA LYS A 29 5.56 1.25 18.35
C LYS A 29 4.46 2.26 18.63
N SER A 30 4.24 3.23 17.74
CA SER A 30 3.24 4.28 17.90
C SER A 30 2.84 4.82 16.53
N GLU A 31 1.75 5.59 16.48
CA GLU A 31 1.33 6.30 15.27
C GLU A 31 2.40 7.28 14.80
N GLU A 32 3.05 7.98 15.73
CA GLU A 32 4.10 8.94 15.42
C GLU A 32 5.29 8.23 14.77
N GLU A 33 5.70 7.08 15.28
CA GLU A 33 6.77 6.29 14.68
C GLU A 33 6.39 5.79 13.29
N ARG A 34 5.16 5.30 13.12
CA ARG A 34 4.67 4.87 11.81
C ARG A 34 4.65 6.03 10.82
N SER A 35 4.25 7.21 11.25
CA SER A 35 4.26 8.41 10.41
C SER A 35 5.67 8.76 9.91
N VAL A 36 6.67 8.66 10.79
CA VAL A 36 8.08 8.89 10.43
C VAL A 36 8.55 7.86 9.41
N VAL A 37 8.28 6.58 9.65
CA VAL A 37 8.66 5.49 8.73
C VAL A 37 7.97 5.66 7.37
N ALA A 38 6.67 5.91 7.37
CA ALA A 38 5.90 6.11 6.14
C ALA A 38 6.42 7.30 5.33
N GLY A 39 6.66 8.43 5.99
CA GLY A 39 7.22 9.62 5.35
C GLY A 39 8.59 9.37 4.74
N SER A 40 9.44 8.63 5.45
CA SER A 40 10.76 8.25 4.95
C SER A 40 10.66 7.35 3.73
N CYS A 41 9.77 6.35 3.74
CA CYS A 41 9.55 5.47 2.59
C CYS A 41 9.06 6.25 1.37
N VAL A 42 8.09 7.14 1.56
CA VAL A 42 7.55 7.99 0.47
C VAL A 42 8.67 8.81 -0.18
N ARG A 43 9.53 9.44 0.65
CA ARG A 43 10.64 10.25 0.12
C ARG A 43 11.70 9.41 -0.57
N LYS A 44 12.14 8.32 0.07
CA LYS A 44 13.24 7.48 -0.47
C LYS A 44 12.84 6.74 -1.74
N LEU A 45 11.58 6.33 -1.86
CA LEU A 45 11.07 5.64 -3.04
C LEU A 45 10.56 6.58 -4.12
N GLY A 46 10.57 7.90 -3.88
CA GLY A 46 10.15 8.89 -4.86
C GLY A 46 8.67 8.82 -5.20
N ILE A 47 7.82 8.42 -4.24
CA ILE A 47 6.38 8.31 -4.45
C ILE A 47 5.78 9.71 -4.55
N LYS A 48 5.09 10.00 -5.67
CA LYS A 48 4.52 11.33 -5.96
C LYS A 48 3.00 11.37 -5.89
N ILE A 49 2.33 10.23 -5.79
CA ILE A 49 0.87 10.18 -5.63
C ILE A 49 0.49 10.54 -4.19
N PRO A 50 -0.71 11.07 -3.94
CA PRO A 50 -1.15 11.35 -2.58
C PRO A 50 -1.09 10.10 -1.71
N ALA A 51 -0.61 10.26 -0.50
CA ALA A 51 -0.45 9.15 0.45
C ALA A 51 -1.06 9.52 1.79
N VAL A 52 -1.80 8.57 2.36
CA VAL A 52 -2.38 8.68 3.70
C VAL A 52 -1.90 7.51 4.56
N LEU A 53 -1.97 7.69 5.85
CA LEU A 53 -1.49 6.71 6.84
C LEU A 53 -2.68 5.99 7.44
N ASP A 54 -2.63 4.64 7.47
CA ASP A 54 -3.59 3.87 8.25
C ASP A 54 -3.35 4.11 9.74
N GLU A 55 -4.41 4.08 10.52
CA GLU A 55 -4.28 4.23 11.97
C GLU A 55 -3.51 3.06 12.57
N PHE A 56 -2.93 3.26 13.75
CA PHE A 56 -2.06 2.28 14.39
C PHE A 56 -2.79 0.96 14.69
N GLY A 57 -4.11 1.01 14.88
CA GLY A 57 -4.95 -0.18 15.03
C GLY A 57 -5.22 -0.96 13.75
N ASN A 58 -4.73 -0.47 12.59
CA ASN A 58 -4.81 -1.16 11.30
C ASN A 58 -6.25 -1.37 10.78
N SER A 59 -7.14 -0.41 11.04
CA SER A 59 -8.55 -0.54 10.65
C SER A 59 -8.76 -0.60 9.14
N THR A 60 -8.01 0.19 8.37
CA THR A 60 -8.10 0.18 6.91
C THR A 60 -7.53 -1.12 6.35
N GLU A 61 -6.38 -1.54 6.84
CA GLU A 61 -5.77 -2.82 6.42
C GLU A 61 -6.74 -3.98 6.66
N GLN A 62 -7.37 -4.02 7.82
CA GLN A 62 -8.33 -5.07 8.17
C GLN A 62 -9.59 -5.02 7.28
N ALA A 63 -10.14 -3.83 7.06
CA ALA A 63 -11.35 -3.66 6.25
C ALA A 63 -11.14 -4.05 4.79
N TYR A 64 -9.97 -3.74 4.22
CA TYR A 64 -9.65 -4.02 2.82
C TYR A 64 -8.87 -5.30 2.62
N THR A 65 -8.45 -5.98 3.69
CA THR A 65 -7.55 -7.14 3.63
C THR A 65 -6.32 -6.78 2.80
N GLY A 66 -5.67 -5.67 3.16
CA GLY A 66 -4.66 -5.04 2.31
C GLY A 66 -3.26 -5.61 2.40
N TRP A 67 -2.94 -6.27 3.51
CA TRP A 67 -1.58 -6.75 3.75
C TRP A 67 -1.22 -7.94 2.85
N PRO A 68 -0.01 -8.05 2.30
CA PRO A 68 1.11 -7.10 2.38
C PRO A 68 0.95 -5.89 1.47
N ASP A 69 0.22 -6.02 0.39
CA ASP A 69 -0.20 -4.95 -0.50
C ASP A 69 -1.40 -5.38 -1.34
N ARG A 70 -2.21 -4.41 -1.79
CA ARG A 70 -3.38 -4.71 -2.59
C ARG A 70 -3.82 -3.48 -3.38
N LEU A 71 -4.34 -3.72 -4.58
CA LEU A 71 -4.87 -2.68 -5.45
C LEU A 71 -6.39 -2.73 -5.50
N TYR A 72 -7.01 -1.56 -5.43
CA TYR A 72 -8.46 -1.39 -5.58
C TYR A 72 -8.74 -0.27 -6.55
N LEU A 73 -9.80 -0.42 -7.34
CA LEU A 73 -10.38 0.66 -8.13
C LEU A 73 -11.80 0.90 -7.63
N ILE A 74 -12.08 2.13 -7.24
CA ILE A 74 -13.40 2.56 -6.79
C ILE A 74 -14.00 3.42 -7.92
N ASP A 75 -15.20 3.10 -8.36
CA ASP A 75 -15.88 3.85 -9.41
C ASP A 75 -16.53 5.13 -8.87
N GLY A 76 -17.13 5.92 -9.78
CA GLY A 76 -17.77 7.18 -9.41
C GLY A 76 -19.00 7.03 -8.52
N ALA A 77 -19.55 5.83 -8.41
CA ALA A 77 -20.67 5.54 -7.50
C ALA A 77 -20.22 5.02 -6.14
N GLY A 78 -18.90 4.94 -5.90
CA GLY A 78 -18.32 4.46 -4.64
C GLY A 78 -18.25 2.95 -4.51
N ARG A 79 -18.37 2.22 -5.62
CA ARG A 79 -18.32 0.76 -5.64
C ARG A 79 -16.95 0.26 -6.07
N VAL A 80 -16.56 -0.91 -5.58
CA VAL A 80 -15.32 -1.55 -6.00
C VAL A 80 -15.50 -2.11 -7.41
N ALA A 81 -14.82 -1.50 -8.37
CA ALA A 81 -14.83 -1.93 -9.77
C ALA A 81 -13.72 -2.95 -10.07
N TYR A 82 -12.65 -2.96 -9.27
CA TYR A 82 -11.55 -3.91 -9.40
C TYR A 82 -10.93 -4.12 -8.03
N LYS A 83 -10.54 -5.35 -7.77
CA LYS A 83 -9.84 -5.76 -6.54
C LYS A 83 -8.80 -6.78 -6.93
N SER A 84 -7.52 -6.49 -6.65
CA SER A 84 -6.44 -7.45 -6.92
C SER A 84 -6.43 -8.56 -5.88
N LYS A 85 -5.69 -9.64 -6.16
CA LYS A 85 -5.25 -10.57 -5.13
C LYS A 85 -4.15 -9.90 -4.31
N PRO A 86 -3.89 -10.40 -3.08
CA PRO A 86 -2.81 -9.83 -2.27
C PRO A 86 -1.45 -9.97 -2.95
N GLY A 87 -0.58 -8.98 -2.72
CA GLY A 87 0.80 -9.07 -3.16
C GLY A 87 1.60 -10.13 -2.39
N PRO A 88 2.85 -10.38 -2.80
CA PRO A 88 3.48 -9.74 -3.95
C PRO A 88 2.99 -10.24 -5.31
N PHE A 89 2.47 -11.48 -5.39
CA PHE A 89 2.10 -12.10 -6.66
C PHE A 89 0.84 -11.52 -7.29
N GLY A 90 -0.06 -10.95 -6.47
CA GLY A 90 -1.29 -10.31 -6.94
C GLY A 90 -1.13 -8.86 -7.36
N PHE A 91 0.06 -8.28 -7.20
CA PHE A 91 0.32 -6.90 -7.58
C PHE A 91 0.51 -6.80 -9.10
N LYS A 92 -0.57 -6.46 -9.80
CA LYS A 92 -0.60 -6.42 -11.27
C LYS A 92 -1.16 -5.07 -11.76
N PRO A 93 -0.33 -4.02 -11.85
CA PRO A 93 -0.77 -2.70 -12.29
C PRO A 93 -1.43 -2.69 -13.67
N ASP A 94 -1.04 -3.59 -14.57
CA ASP A 94 -1.65 -3.69 -15.90
C ASP A 94 -3.13 -4.09 -15.83
N GLU A 95 -3.50 -4.96 -14.90
CA GLU A 95 -4.90 -5.32 -14.68
C GLU A 95 -5.71 -4.13 -14.15
N LEU A 96 -5.12 -3.36 -13.25
CA LEU A 96 -5.73 -2.12 -12.74
C LEU A 96 -5.95 -1.12 -13.88
N LYS A 97 -4.96 -0.97 -14.75
CA LYS A 97 -5.05 -0.07 -15.90
C LYS A 97 -6.19 -0.48 -16.83
N ARG A 98 -6.31 -1.77 -17.15
CA ARG A 98 -7.40 -2.28 -17.98
C ARG A 98 -8.78 -2.07 -17.33
N ALA A 99 -8.86 -2.27 -16.01
CA ALA A 99 -10.09 -2.01 -15.26
C ALA A 99 -10.47 -0.53 -15.32
N LEU A 100 -9.50 0.36 -15.18
CA LEU A 100 -9.72 1.81 -15.27
C LEU A 100 -10.25 2.21 -16.66
N GLU A 101 -9.69 1.63 -17.71
CA GLU A 101 -10.15 1.88 -19.08
C GLU A 101 -11.61 1.43 -19.27
N ARG A 102 -12.00 0.28 -18.72
CA ARG A 102 -13.40 -0.19 -18.77
C ARG A 102 -14.34 0.76 -18.03
N VAL A 103 -13.97 1.24 -16.86
CA VAL A 103 -14.77 2.18 -16.08
C VAL A 103 -14.94 3.49 -16.84
N LYS A 104 -13.89 4.00 -17.46
CA LYS A 104 -13.95 5.22 -18.27
C LYS A 104 -14.85 5.04 -19.49
N SER A 105 -14.81 3.90 -20.16
CA SER A 105 -15.59 3.62 -21.36
C SER A 105 -17.08 3.49 -21.08
N SER A 106 -17.47 3.12 -19.87
CA SER A 106 -18.89 2.93 -19.50
C SER A 106 -19.58 4.19 -18.97
N ARG A 107 -18.90 5.32 -18.98
CA ARG A 107 -19.47 6.62 -18.58
C ARG A 107 -20.31 7.25 -19.66
#